data_ed036eb89e7e2d6ebf7cdde8e9ff8a8d
#
_entry.id   ed036eb89e7e2d6ebf7cdde8e9ff8a8d
#
_cell.length_a   1.000
_cell.length_b   1.000
_cell.length_c   1.000
_cell.angle_alpha   90.00
_cell.angle_beta   90.00
_cell.angle_gamma   90.00
#
_symmetry.space_group_name_H-M   'P 1'
#
loop_
_entity.id
_entity.type
_entity.pdbx_description
1 polymer ?
#
loop_
_entity_poly.entity_id
_entity_poly.type
_entity_poly.pdbx_seq_one_letter_code
_entity_poly.pdbx_strand_id
1 'polypeptide(L)'
;MHTIKVLDHGFVTLRNIAGPTRRTHTYVPNDALHRTEITPRQFDADDTDVANSARMSFHQSDLERSYEVEMKLNRYLMANRHMTPFESIEVWLEMKLPIFVARQFVRHRTAALNEVSGRYVTLPAEWYIPEVVGGKPENKKQGQSDNLSVRQQADFK
;
A
#
# COMPACT_ATOMS: atom_id res chain seq x y z
N MET A 1 2.08 -14.44 -1.73
CA MET A 1 2.26 -13.13 -2.37
C MET A 1 1.10 -12.87 -3.30
N HIS A 2 0.45 -11.72 -3.17
CA HIS A 2 -0.65 -11.34 -4.06
C HIS A 2 -0.10 -10.39 -5.11
N THR A 3 -0.18 -10.81 -6.37
CA THR A 3 0.24 -9.99 -7.52
C THR A 3 -0.95 -9.75 -8.43
N ILE A 4 -1.18 -8.50 -8.77
CA ILE A 4 -2.18 -8.06 -9.74
C ILE A 4 -1.43 -7.61 -10.99
N LYS A 5 -1.74 -8.21 -12.13
CA LYS A 5 -1.25 -7.73 -13.43
C LYS A 5 -2.01 -6.48 -13.83
N VAL A 6 -1.29 -5.51 -14.36
CA VAL A 6 -1.85 -4.22 -14.77
C VAL A 6 -1.37 -3.90 -16.18
N LEU A 7 -2.29 -3.67 -17.08
CA LEU A 7 -2.00 -3.46 -18.50
C LEU A 7 -1.25 -4.66 -19.12
N ASP A 8 -0.34 -4.42 -20.05
CA ASP A 8 0.41 -5.44 -20.79
C ASP A 8 1.63 -5.98 -20.01
N HIS A 9 2.47 -5.10 -19.48
CA HIS A 9 3.75 -5.43 -18.83
C HIS A 9 3.81 -5.04 -17.36
N GLY A 10 2.78 -4.36 -16.85
CA GLY A 10 2.73 -3.84 -15.50
C GLY A 10 2.28 -4.87 -14.47
N PHE A 11 2.62 -4.62 -13.22
CA PHE A 11 2.10 -5.37 -12.08
C PHE A 11 2.18 -4.55 -10.78
N VAL A 12 1.38 -4.97 -9.81
CA VAL A 12 1.48 -4.54 -8.41
C VAL A 12 1.52 -5.81 -7.56
N THR A 13 2.56 -5.96 -6.76
CA THR A 13 2.74 -7.09 -5.83
C THR A 13 2.78 -6.57 -4.40
N LEU A 14 1.93 -7.11 -3.55
CA LEU A 14 2.02 -6.91 -2.11
C LEU A 14 3.21 -7.73 -1.59
N ARG A 15 4.23 -7.05 -1.06
CA ARG A 15 5.44 -7.68 -0.51
C ARG A 15 5.31 -7.92 0.98
N ASN A 16 4.81 -6.94 1.70
CA ASN A 16 4.63 -7.03 3.15
C ASN A 16 3.57 -6.05 3.65
N ILE A 17 2.98 -6.35 4.79
CA ILE A 17 2.22 -5.43 5.63
C ILE A 17 2.82 -5.52 7.02
N ALA A 18 3.32 -4.42 7.55
CA ALA A 18 3.91 -4.35 8.87
C ALA A 18 3.08 -3.44 9.78
N GLY A 19 3.00 -3.79 11.04
CA GLY A 19 2.27 -3.02 12.05
C GLY A 19 2.84 -3.21 13.45
N PRO A 20 2.23 -2.62 14.46
CA PRO A 20 2.66 -2.75 15.84
C PRO A 20 2.69 -4.22 16.27
N THR A 21 3.84 -4.65 16.80
CA THR A 21 3.97 -6.00 17.34
C THR A 21 3.15 -6.14 18.60
N ARG A 22 2.21 -7.08 18.65
CA ARG A 22 1.52 -7.44 19.88
C ARG A 22 2.52 -8.13 20.82
N ARG A 23 2.59 -7.65 22.06
CA ARG A 23 3.33 -8.33 23.11
C ARG A 23 2.44 -9.43 23.69
N THR A 24 2.79 -10.69 23.44
CA THR A 24 2.21 -11.80 24.18
C THR A 24 2.95 -11.91 25.50
N HIS A 25 2.29 -11.56 26.60
CA HIS A 25 2.83 -11.81 27.94
C HIS A 25 2.59 -13.27 28.27
N THR A 26 3.60 -14.10 28.12
CA THR A 26 3.57 -15.44 28.68
C THR A 26 3.98 -15.30 30.16
N TYR A 27 2.99 -15.42 31.08
CA TYR A 27 3.28 -15.53 32.50
C TYR A 27 3.94 -16.88 32.75
N VAL A 28 5.23 -16.89 33.05
CA VAL A 28 5.93 -18.08 33.53
C VAL A 28 5.96 -18.00 35.06
N PRO A 29 5.16 -18.83 35.77
CA PRO A 29 5.21 -18.88 37.23
C PRO A 29 6.58 -19.45 37.64
N ASN A 30 7.32 -18.77 38.47
CA ASN A 30 8.60 -19.13 39.07
C ASN A 30 9.89 -18.61 38.44
N ASP A 31 9.88 -17.64 37.53
CA ASP A 31 11.11 -16.96 37.18
C ASP A 31 11.10 -15.55 37.76
N ALA A 32 12.08 -15.24 38.62
CA ALA A 32 12.24 -13.92 39.25
C ALA A 32 12.64 -12.81 38.26
N LEU A 33 12.83 -13.18 37.02
CA LEU A 33 13.07 -12.29 35.89
C LEU A 33 11.85 -12.37 34.97
N HIS A 34 11.06 -11.32 34.92
CA HIS A 34 9.99 -11.14 33.94
C HIS A 34 10.59 -11.12 32.53
N ARG A 35 10.84 -12.26 31.95
CA ARG A 35 11.17 -12.39 30.53
C ARG A 35 9.89 -12.26 29.75
N THR A 36 9.68 -11.12 29.14
CA THR A 36 8.72 -10.96 28.08
C THR A 36 9.29 -11.66 26.85
N GLU A 37 8.86 -12.89 26.55
CA GLU A 37 9.14 -13.50 25.26
C GLU A 37 8.33 -12.73 24.22
N ILE A 38 9.04 -11.93 23.45
CA ILE A 38 8.48 -11.35 22.24
C ILE A 38 8.47 -12.49 21.23
N THR A 39 7.34 -13.14 21.05
CA THR A 39 7.15 -14.03 19.90
C THR A 39 7.05 -13.12 18.68
N PRO A 40 8.03 -13.14 17.75
CA PRO A 40 7.89 -12.37 16.54
C PRO A 40 6.67 -12.90 15.82
N ARG A 41 5.62 -12.09 15.71
CA ARG A 41 4.52 -12.38 14.82
C ARG A 41 5.11 -12.41 13.41
N GLN A 42 4.86 -13.48 12.67
CA GLN A 42 5.23 -13.56 11.29
C GLN A 42 4.44 -12.47 10.55
N PHE A 43 5.03 -11.38 10.38
CA PHE A 43 4.90 -10.12 9.66
C PHE A 43 3.60 -9.78 8.88
N ASP A 44 2.44 -10.29 9.23
CA ASP A 44 1.21 -9.86 8.59
C ASP A 44 0.40 -9.01 9.58
N ALA A 45 0.55 -7.70 9.50
CA ALA A 45 -0.39 -6.78 10.14
C ALA A 45 -1.73 -6.85 9.40
N ASP A 46 -2.80 -6.64 10.13
CA ASP A 46 -4.15 -6.57 9.60
C ASP A 46 -4.92 -5.38 10.19
N ASP A 47 -6.18 -5.25 9.80
CA ASP A 47 -7.03 -4.16 10.28
C ASP A 47 -7.20 -4.15 11.81
N THR A 48 -6.97 -5.27 12.51
CA THR A 48 -7.04 -5.32 13.98
C THR A 48 -5.87 -4.58 14.62
N ASP A 49 -4.75 -4.46 13.94
CA ASP A 49 -3.58 -3.73 14.44
C ASP A 49 -3.82 -2.22 14.46
N VAL A 50 -4.64 -1.70 13.54
CA VAL A 50 -5.12 -0.30 13.58
C VAL A 50 -5.89 -0.02 14.87
N ALA A 51 -6.87 -0.88 15.19
CA ALA A 51 -7.66 -0.73 16.41
C ALA A 51 -6.81 -0.88 17.68
N ASN A 52 -5.83 -1.80 17.67
CA ASN A 52 -4.88 -1.97 18.77
C ASN A 52 -4.00 -0.74 18.94
N SER A 53 -3.51 -0.15 17.86
CA SER A 53 -2.76 1.10 17.89
C SER A 53 -3.55 2.22 18.57
N ALA A 54 -4.83 2.38 18.23
CA ALA A 54 -5.69 3.35 18.88
C ALA A 54 -5.85 3.10 20.39
N ARG A 55 -5.91 1.83 20.82
CA ARG A 55 -6.08 1.46 22.22
C ARG A 55 -4.82 1.53 23.06
N MET A 56 -3.66 1.65 22.44
CA MET A 56 -2.40 1.88 23.17
C MET A 56 -2.50 3.10 24.09
N SER A 57 -3.22 4.15 23.67
CA SER A 57 -3.45 5.35 24.49
C SER A 57 -4.23 5.09 25.78
N PHE A 58 -4.91 3.96 25.88
CA PHE A 58 -5.70 3.54 27.03
C PHE A 58 -5.09 2.35 27.78
N HIS A 59 -3.87 1.91 27.40
CA HIS A 59 -3.23 0.69 27.91
C HIS A 59 -4.09 -0.58 27.74
N GLN A 60 -4.83 -0.66 26.63
CA GLN A 60 -5.77 -1.76 26.33
C GLN A 60 -5.47 -2.48 25.01
N SER A 61 -4.28 -2.28 24.44
CA SER A 61 -3.88 -2.87 23.16
C SER A 61 -3.78 -4.40 23.19
N ASP A 62 -3.45 -4.98 24.36
CA ASP A 62 -3.17 -6.41 24.48
C ASP A 62 -4.40 -7.26 24.80
N LEU A 63 -5.59 -6.65 24.90
CA LEU A 63 -6.83 -7.36 25.16
C LEU A 63 -7.38 -7.97 23.87
N GLU A 64 -7.58 -9.28 23.87
CA GLU A 64 -8.24 -9.97 22.76
C GLU A 64 -9.71 -9.53 22.63
N ARG A 65 -10.11 -9.22 21.42
CA ARG A 65 -11.47 -8.84 21.07
C ARG A 65 -11.89 -9.49 19.75
N SER A 66 -13.19 -9.59 19.54
CA SER A 66 -13.66 -10.11 18.25
C SER A 66 -13.36 -9.14 17.11
N TYR A 67 -13.12 -9.69 15.93
CA TYR A 67 -12.88 -8.91 14.72
C TYR A 67 -13.95 -7.83 14.46
N GLU A 68 -15.21 -8.15 14.74
CA GLU A 68 -16.32 -7.22 14.57
C GLU A 68 -16.19 -5.96 15.45
N VAL A 69 -15.75 -6.15 16.71
CA VAL A 69 -15.51 -5.03 17.64
C VAL A 69 -14.36 -4.14 17.14
N GLU A 70 -13.30 -4.75 16.62
CA GLU A 70 -12.17 -4.03 16.06
C GLU A 70 -12.59 -3.23 14.82
N MET A 71 -13.33 -3.85 13.92
CA MET A 71 -13.81 -3.17 12.70
C MET A 71 -14.80 -2.05 13.00
N LYS A 72 -15.59 -2.16 14.07
CA LYS A 72 -16.47 -1.07 14.52
C LYS A 72 -15.66 0.14 14.98
N LEU A 73 -14.58 -0.09 15.72
CA LEU A 73 -13.67 0.99 16.12
C LEU A 73 -12.99 1.63 14.90
N ASN A 74 -12.47 0.83 13.98
CA ASN A 74 -11.80 1.35 12.77
C ASN A 74 -12.73 2.23 11.94
N ARG A 75 -14.00 1.82 11.76
CA ARG A 75 -15.01 2.64 11.07
C ARG A 75 -15.27 3.96 11.80
N TYR A 76 -15.33 3.93 13.13
CA TYR A 76 -15.48 5.16 13.92
C TYR A 76 -14.29 6.09 13.76
N LEU A 77 -13.06 5.57 13.87
CA LEU A 77 -11.83 6.33 13.68
C LEU A 77 -11.77 6.97 12.29
N MET A 78 -12.10 6.21 11.26
CA MET A 78 -12.11 6.68 9.88
C MET A 78 -13.18 7.79 9.67
N ALA A 79 -14.39 7.58 10.17
CA ALA A 79 -15.48 8.55 10.07
C ALA A 79 -15.16 9.89 10.76
N ASN A 80 -14.38 9.83 11.85
CA ASN A 80 -13.94 11.01 12.60
C ASN A 80 -12.56 11.54 12.18
N ARG A 81 -11.97 10.99 11.11
CA ARG A 81 -10.64 11.36 10.60
C ARG A 81 -9.51 11.25 11.63
N HIS A 82 -9.60 10.31 12.54
CA HIS A 82 -8.52 9.96 13.48
C HIS A 82 -7.52 9.06 12.75
N MET A 83 -6.61 9.66 11.98
CA MET A 83 -5.75 8.93 11.04
C MET A 83 -4.53 8.29 11.68
N THR A 84 -4.02 8.82 12.79
CA THR A 84 -2.79 8.33 13.44
C THR A 84 -2.73 6.82 13.65
N PRO A 85 -3.80 6.13 14.09
CA PRO A 85 -3.76 4.66 14.21
C PRO A 85 -3.54 3.94 12.89
N PHE A 86 -4.03 4.49 11.77
CA PHE A 86 -3.83 3.92 10.43
C PHE A 86 -2.39 4.12 9.94
N GLU A 87 -1.74 5.20 10.37
CA GLU A 87 -0.35 5.50 10.02
C GLU A 87 0.64 4.54 10.71
N SER A 88 0.19 3.76 11.69
CA SER A 88 1.00 2.72 12.32
C SER A 88 1.19 1.46 11.46
N ILE A 89 0.46 1.36 10.35
CA ILE A 89 0.52 0.23 9.42
C ILE A 89 1.31 0.65 8.18
N GLU A 90 2.35 -0.11 7.87
CA GLU A 90 3.16 0.06 6.68
C GLU A 90 2.81 -1.01 5.64
N VAL A 91 2.60 -0.59 4.41
CA VAL A 91 2.33 -1.48 3.28
C VAL A 91 3.49 -1.40 2.29
N TRP A 92 4.11 -2.53 2.02
CA TRP A 92 5.23 -2.64 1.09
C TRP A 92 4.75 -3.21 -0.23
N LEU A 93 4.87 -2.39 -1.28
CA LEU A 93 4.47 -2.75 -2.63
C LEU A 93 5.68 -2.77 -3.55
N GLU A 94 5.74 -3.78 -4.41
CA GLU A 94 6.58 -3.76 -5.59
C GLU A 94 5.70 -3.52 -6.81
N MET A 95 6.10 -2.56 -7.63
CA MET A 95 5.30 -2.15 -8.77
C MET A 95 6.17 -2.02 -10.02
N LYS A 96 5.65 -2.48 -11.14
CA LYS A 96 6.17 -2.16 -12.47
C LYS A 96 5.18 -1.25 -13.16
N LEU A 97 5.59 -0.03 -13.43
CA LEU A 97 4.74 1.04 -13.93
C LEU A 97 5.32 1.68 -15.17
N PRO A 98 4.51 2.12 -16.14
CA PRO A 98 4.96 3.02 -17.17
C PRO A 98 5.52 4.33 -16.56
N ILE A 99 6.53 4.91 -17.17
CA ILE A 99 7.23 6.07 -16.61
C ILE A 99 6.29 7.27 -16.36
N PHE A 100 5.30 7.48 -17.21
CA PHE A 100 4.36 8.59 -17.04
C PHE A 100 3.44 8.39 -15.81
N VAL A 101 3.10 7.15 -15.47
CA VAL A 101 2.36 6.82 -14.21
C VAL A 101 3.29 7.00 -13.02
N ALA A 102 4.51 6.48 -13.09
CA ALA A 102 5.50 6.61 -12.02
C ALA A 102 5.77 8.08 -11.68
N ARG A 103 5.89 8.94 -12.68
CA ARG A 103 6.06 10.39 -12.49
C ARG A 103 4.91 11.07 -11.76
N GLN A 104 3.68 10.58 -11.92
CA GLN A 104 2.54 11.06 -11.14
C GLN A 104 2.58 10.49 -9.72
N PHE A 105 2.90 9.20 -9.58
CA PHE A 105 2.93 8.51 -8.29
C PHE A 105 3.95 9.15 -7.32
N VAL A 106 5.17 9.44 -7.78
CA VAL A 106 6.24 10.03 -6.95
C VAL A 106 5.95 11.46 -6.47
N ARG A 107 4.91 12.10 -6.96
CA ARG A 107 4.44 13.41 -6.46
C ARG A 107 3.72 13.32 -5.14
N HIS A 108 3.23 12.14 -4.76
CA HIS A 108 2.62 11.85 -3.47
C HIS A 108 3.74 11.52 -2.48
N ARG A 109 4.16 12.52 -1.69
CA ARG A 109 5.38 12.45 -0.85
C ARG A 109 5.20 11.73 0.49
N THR A 110 4.11 11.01 0.67
CA THR A 110 3.84 10.23 1.89
C THR A 110 4.47 8.84 1.86
N ALA A 111 4.90 8.37 0.69
CA ALA A 111 5.54 7.08 0.53
C ALA A 111 7.07 7.20 0.43
N ALA A 112 7.79 6.26 1.06
CA ALA A 112 9.20 6.03 0.78
C ALA A 112 9.31 5.24 -0.54
N LEU A 113 10.15 5.69 -1.45
CA LEU A 113 10.28 5.12 -2.78
C LEU A 113 11.72 4.70 -3.05
N ASN A 114 11.87 3.54 -3.69
CA ASN A 114 13.14 3.07 -4.21
C ASN A 114 12.92 2.53 -5.63
N GLU A 115 13.70 3.00 -6.58
CA GLU A 115 13.57 2.62 -7.99
C GLU A 115 14.77 1.81 -8.46
N VAL A 116 14.53 0.93 -9.41
CA VAL A 116 15.61 0.27 -10.16
C VAL A 116 16.38 1.35 -10.93
N SER A 117 17.69 1.38 -10.75
CA SER A 117 18.53 2.39 -11.37
C SER A 117 19.17 1.87 -12.66
N GLY A 118 18.91 2.57 -13.78
CA GLY A 118 19.59 2.32 -15.04
C GLY A 118 21.12 2.59 -15.01
N ARG A 119 21.64 3.12 -13.89
CA ARG A 119 23.09 3.26 -13.66
C ARG A 119 23.75 1.95 -13.28
N TYR A 120 22.98 1.01 -12.72
CA TYR A 120 23.51 -0.25 -12.21
C TYR A 120 23.03 -1.47 -13.00
N VAL A 121 21.89 -1.39 -13.65
CA VAL A 121 21.30 -2.48 -14.41
C VAL A 121 20.77 -1.97 -15.76
N THR A 122 20.82 -2.83 -16.78
CA THR A 122 20.14 -2.56 -18.05
C THR A 122 18.63 -2.70 -17.83
N LEU A 123 17.89 -1.62 -18.09
CA LEU A 123 16.44 -1.67 -18.02
C LEU A 123 15.89 -2.46 -19.22
N PRO A 124 14.80 -3.23 -19.03
CA PRO A 124 14.15 -3.92 -20.15
C PRO A 124 13.62 -2.90 -21.16
N ALA A 125 13.81 -3.19 -22.43
CA ALA A 125 13.27 -2.39 -23.53
C ALA A 125 11.79 -2.73 -23.76
N GLU A 126 10.95 -2.37 -22.81
CA GLU A 126 9.51 -2.61 -22.84
C GLU A 126 8.78 -1.26 -22.87
N TRP A 127 7.83 -1.14 -23.76
CA TRP A 127 7.10 0.08 -24.00
C TRP A 127 5.60 -0.18 -23.82
N TYR A 128 4.94 0.66 -23.04
CA TYR A 128 3.49 0.66 -23.01
C TYR A 128 2.94 1.36 -24.25
N ILE A 129 2.21 0.60 -25.06
CA ILE A 129 1.51 1.12 -26.24
C ILE A 129 0.02 1.06 -25.94
N PRO A 130 -0.67 2.20 -25.76
CA PRO A 130 -2.10 2.20 -25.49
C PRO A 130 -2.88 1.64 -26.68
N GLU A 131 -3.82 0.76 -26.42
CA GLU A 131 -4.74 0.22 -27.44
C GLU A 131 -5.59 1.34 -28.06
N VAL A 132 -5.96 2.29 -27.22
CA VAL A 132 -6.78 3.43 -27.59
C VAL A 132 -6.08 4.72 -27.18
N VAL A 133 -5.86 5.61 -28.11
CA VAL A 133 -5.26 6.92 -27.86
C VAL A 133 -6.34 7.98 -27.91
N GLY A 134 -6.51 8.73 -26.84
CA GLY A 134 -7.43 9.85 -26.78
C GLY A 134 -6.92 11.06 -27.58
N GLY A 135 -7.82 11.77 -28.23
CA GLY A 135 -7.52 12.98 -28.95
C GLY A 135 -7.26 14.19 -28.01
N LYS A 136 -6.90 15.32 -28.61
CA LYS A 136 -6.72 16.57 -27.89
C LYS A 136 -8.08 17.13 -27.46
N PRO A 137 -8.28 17.45 -26.17
CA PRO A 137 -9.56 17.99 -25.71
C PRO A 137 -9.83 19.39 -26.25
N GLU A 138 -11.07 19.73 -26.49
CA GLU A 138 -11.49 21.08 -26.83
C GLU A 138 -11.10 22.08 -25.72
N ASN A 139 -11.29 21.66 -24.48
CA ASN A 139 -10.82 22.40 -23.32
C ASN A 139 -9.36 22.03 -23.01
N LYS A 140 -8.43 22.88 -23.36
CA LYS A 140 -6.98 22.67 -23.25
C LYS A 140 -6.45 22.52 -21.81
N LYS A 141 -7.29 22.60 -20.78
CA LYS A 141 -6.80 22.67 -19.41
C LYS A 141 -6.44 21.30 -18.82
N GLN A 142 -7.25 20.28 -19.02
CA GLN A 142 -6.99 18.90 -18.52
C GLN A 142 -7.81 17.86 -19.30
N GLY A 143 -7.27 16.62 -19.33
CA GLY A 143 -7.96 15.46 -19.85
C GLY A 143 -7.70 15.17 -21.32
N GLN A 144 -8.34 14.13 -21.79
CA GLN A 144 -8.36 13.70 -23.18
C GLN A 144 -9.78 13.87 -23.72
N SER A 145 -9.91 14.23 -25.00
CA SER A 145 -11.19 14.20 -25.70
C SER A 145 -11.54 12.78 -26.12
N ASP A 146 -12.59 12.63 -26.91
CA ASP A 146 -12.97 11.37 -27.53
C ASP A 146 -11.79 10.68 -28.19
N ASN A 147 -11.88 9.35 -28.32
CA ASN A 147 -10.84 8.52 -28.90
C ASN A 147 -10.49 9.01 -30.32
N LEU A 148 -9.21 8.93 -30.65
CA LEU A 148 -8.74 9.19 -32.01
C LEU A 148 -9.45 8.28 -33.01
N SER A 149 -9.71 8.77 -34.22
CA SER A 149 -10.20 7.95 -35.30
C SER A 149 -9.24 6.80 -35.61
N VAL A 150 -9.75 5.71 -36.18
CA VAL A 150 -8.96 4.52 -36.56
C VAL A 150 -7.72 4.90 -37.39
N ARG A 151 -7.84 5.89 -38.26
CA ARG A 151 -6.73 6.40 -39.08
C ARG A 151 -5.64 7.07 -38.23
N GLN A 152 -6.04 7.92 -37.30
CA GLN A 152 -5.11 8.58 -36.39
C GLN A 152 -4.45 7.61 -35.39
N GLN A 153 -5.15 6.53 -35.01
CA GLN A 153 -4.56 5.48 -34.18
C GLN A 153 -3.51 4.65 -34.92
N ALA A 154 -3.66 4.48 -36.22
CA ALA A 154 -2.68 3.74 -37.04
C ALA A 154 -1.34 4.46 -37.14
N ASP A 155 -1.32 5.78 -37.07
CA ASP A 155 -0.10 6.60 -37.12
C ASP A 155 0.74 6.53 -35.83
N PHE A 156 0.19 5.94 -34.76
CA PHE A 156 0.86 5.75 -33.46
C PHE A 156 1.50 4.35 -33.29
N LYS A 157 1.26 3.42 -34.16
CA LYS A 157 1.85 2.09 -34.16
C LYS A 157 3.05 2.01 -35.08
#